data_f0eb3bb2c03d3c3b53e7f42466d05d48
#
_entry.id   f0eb3bb2c03d3c3b53e7f42466d05d48
#
_cell.length_a   1.000
_cell.length_b   1.000
_cell.length_c   1.000
_cell.angle_alpha   90.00
_cell.angle_beta   90.00
_cell.angle_gamma   90.00
#
_symmetry.space_group_name_H-M   'P 1'
#
loop_
_entity.id
_entity.type
_entity.pdbx_description
1 polymer ?
#
loop_
_entity_poly.entity_id
_entity_poly.type
_entity_poly.pdbx_seq_one_letter_code
_entity_poly.pdbx_strand_id
1 'polypeptide(L)'
;MLGTTAEDIAQFLHQEERLCSTQVGEFLGESNKFNKEVMYAYVDQLDFCGKDFVSALRIFLEGFRLPGEAQKIDRLMEKFAARYIECNQRQTLFASADTAYVLAYSIIMLTTDLHSPQVKNKMTKEQYIKMNRGINDSKDLPVEYLSTIYEEIEGKKIAMKETKEYAITTKCVNQV
;
A
#
# COMPACT_ATOMS: atom_id res chain seq x y z
N MET A 1 17.42 22.30 10.30
CA MET A 1 18.31 21.13 10.29
C MET A 1 17.48 19.85 10.46
N LEU A 2 17.75 18.83 9.65
CA LEU A 2 17.08 17.55 9.79
C LEU A 2 17.52 16.85 11.06
N GLY A 3 16.55 16.41 11.88
CA GLY A 3 16.85 15.58 13.02
C GLY A 3 17.23 14.16 12.64
N THR A 4 17.66 13.39 13.60
CA THR A 4 18.15 12.01 13.38
C THR A 4 17.20 10.95 13.94
N THR A 5 16.06 11.35 14.53
CA THR A 5 15.09 10.36 15.02
C THR A 5 14.33 9.74 13.86
N ALA A 6 13.73 8.58 14.11
CA ALA A 6 12.90 7.91 13.10
C ALA A 6 11.75 8.81 12.63
N GLU A 7 11.14 9.55 13.55
CA GLU A 7 10.06 10.48 13.25
C GLU A 7 10.50 11.63 12.34
N ASP A 8 11.69 12.18 12.61
CA ASP A 8 12.23 13.28 11.79
C ASP A 8 12.54 12.80 10.38
N ILE A 9 13.12 11.63 10.25
CA ILE A 9 13.45 11.06 8.95
C ILE A 9 12.17 10.72 8.18
N ALA A 10 11.18 10.16 8.86
CA ALA A 10 9.89 9.84 8.25
C ALA A 10 9.22 11.12 7.73
N GLN A 11 9.24 12.19 8.51
CA GLN A 11 8.68 13.48 8.09
C GLN A 11 9.41 14.02 6.87
N PHE A 12 10.73 13.89 6.85
CA PHE A 12 11.53 14.29 5.69
C PHE A 12 11.10 13.52 4.44
N LEU A 13 10.89 12.20 4.57
CA LEU A 13 10.46 11.37 3.45
C LEU A 13 9.09 11.78 2.92
N HIS A 14 8.20 12.26 3.78
CA HIS A 14 6.89 12.77 3.34
C HIS A 14 6.99 14.09 2.62
N GLN A 15 7.90 14.96 3.02
CA GLN A 15 7.93 16.36 2.59
C GLN A 15 8.84 16.61 1.40
N GLU A 16 9.90 15.83 1.23
CA GLU A 16 10.90 16.11 0.19
C GLU A 16 10.50 15.45 -1.12
N GLU A 17 10.05 16.28 -2.05
CA GLU A 17 9.56 15.81 -3.35
C GLU A 17 10.66 15.41 -4.32
N ARG A 18 11.90 15.83 -4.06
CA ARG A 18 13.02 15.54 -4.95
C ARG A 18 13.61 14.15 -4.75
N LEU A 19 13.13 13.42 -3.73
CA LEU A 19 13.62 12.07 -3.48
C LEU A 19 13.13 11.10 -4.56
N CYS A 20 13.96 10.11 -4.84
CA CYS A 20 13.59 9.04 -5.76
C CYS A 20 12.54 8.13 -5.11
N SER A 21 11.36 8.08 -5.69
CA SER A 21 10.24 7.30 -5.13
C SER A 21 10.55 5.82 -5.01
N THR A 22 11.34 5.28 -5.94
CA THR A 22 11.78 3.88 -5.90
C THR A 22 12.68 3.62 -4.69
N GLN A 23 13.62 4.53 -4.44
CA GLN A 23 14.54 4.37 -3.31
C GLN A 23 13.83 4.57 -1.97
N VAL A 24 12.84 5.45 -1.92
CA VAL A 24 12.02 5.61 -0.71
C VAL A 24 11.30 4.30 -0.39
N GLY A 25 10.69 3.67 -1.39
CA GLY A 25 10.02 2.38 -1.21
C GLY A 25 10.97 1.29 -0.74
N GLU A 26 12.15 1.21 -1.35
CA GLU A 26 13.17 0.23 -0.95
C GLU A 26 13.63 0.47 0.49
N PHE A 27 13.86 1.73 0.86
CA PHE A 27 14.28 2.09 2.21
C PHE A 27 13.22 1.70 3.24
N LEU A 28 11.97 2.04 2.98
CA LEU A 28 10.87 1.77 3.92
C LEU A 28 10.61 0.27 4.06
N GLY A 29 10.87 -0.50 3.03
CA GLY A 29 10.64 -1.94 3.03
C GLY A 29 11.74 -2.78 3.66
N GLU A 30 12.89 -2.19 4.01
CA GLU A 30 14.02 -2.92 4.57
C GLU A 30 13.70 -3.55 5.92
N SER A 31 14.37 -4.68 6.20
CA SER A 31 14.08 -5.48 7.40
C SER A 31 14.85 -5.06 8.64
N ASN A 32 15.90 -4.24 8.51
CA ASN A 32 16.69 -3.87 9.67
C ASN A 32 15.90 -2.94 10.60
N LYS A 33 16.32 -2.92 11.87
CA LYS A 33 15.59 -2.23 12.93
C LYS A 33 15.38 -0.75 12.64
N PHE A 34 16.42 -0.05 12.21
CA PHE A 34 16.33 1.39 11.97
C PHE A 34 15.32 1.72 10.86
N ASN A 35 15.40 1.01 9.74
CA ASN A 35 14.49 1.24 8.62
C ASN A 35 13.04 0.91 9.01
N LYS A 36 12.84 -0.14 9.81
CA LYS A 36 11.49 -0.47 10.30
C LYS A 36 10.94 0.63 11.20
N GLU A 37 11.76 1.20 12.07
CA GLU A 37 11.33 2.29 12.95
C GLU A 37 10.92 3.51 12.12
N VAL A 38 11.69 3.83 11.08
CA VAL A 38 11.34 4.93 10.18
C VAL A 38 10.06 4.62 9.42
N MET A 39 9.90 3.41 8.93
CA MET A 39 8.69 3.00 8.22
C MET A 39 7.46 3.09 9.13
N TYR A 40 7.57 2.64 10.38
CA TYR A 40 6.46 2.72 11.32
C TYR A 40 6.09 4.18 11.59
N ALA A 41 7.08 5.04 11.80
CA ALA A 41 6.83 6.47 11.99
C ALA A 41 6.21 7.10 10.75
N TYR A 42 6.69 6.71 9.56
CA TYR A 42 6.16 7.19 8.29
C TYR A 42 4.67 6.88 8.16
N VAL A 43 4.29 5.64 8.44
CA VAL A 43 2.88 5.22 8.35
C VAL A 43 2.05 5.87 9.45
N ASP A 44 2.61 5.97 10.67
CA ASP A 44 1.90 6.59 11.80
C ASP A 44 1.66 8.09 11.61
N GLN A 45 2.39 8.73 10.71
CA GLN A 45 2.17 10.14 10.35
C GLN A 45 1.04 10.31 9.34
N LEU A 46 0.54 9.22 8.78
CA LEU A 46 -0.61 9.24 7.88
C LEU A 46 -1.89 9.03 8.68
N ASP A 47 -2.94 9.78 8.32
CA ASP A 47 -4.24 9.69 8.98
C ASP A 47 -5.25 9.08 8.02
N PHE A 48 -5.75 7.90 8.37
CA PHE A 48 -6.77 7.21 7.58
C PHE A 48 -8.15 7.26 8.22
N CYS A 49 -8.32 8.09 9.25
CA CYS A 49 -9.56 8.18 10.00
C CYS A 49 -10.72 8.61 9.10
N GLY A 50 -11.81 7.84 9.13
CA GLY A 50 -13.01 8.15 8.34
C GLY A 50 -12.89 7.90 6.85
N LYS A 51 -11.76 7.35 6.38
CA LYS A 51 -11.57 7.06 4.96
C LYS A 51 -11.95 5.62 4.65
N ASP A 52 -12.51 5.38 3.46
CA ASP A 52 -12.76 4.01 3.04
C ASP A 52 -11.42 3.33 2.75
N PHE A 53 -11.45 2.01 2.66
CA PHE A 53 -10.22 1.22 2.60
C PHE A 53 -9.43 1.50 1.31
N VAL A 54 -10.10 1.55 0.18
CA VAL A 54 -9.44 1.82 -1.11
C VAL A 54 -8.83 3.20 -1.12
N SER A 55 -9.55 4.21 -0.62
CA SER A 55 -9.03 5.58 -0.53
C SER A 55 -7.80 5.66 0.37
N ALA A 56 -7.82 4.98 1.50
CA ALA A 56 -6.67 4.93 2.40
C ALA A 56 -5.47 4.28 1.73
N LEU A 57 -5.68 3.19 1.02
CA LEU A 57 -4.60 2.50 0.32
C LEU A 57 -4.02 3.37 -0.79
N ARG A 58 -4.86 4.11 -1.51
CA ARG A 58 -4.40 5.05 -2.52
C ARG A 58 -3.51 6.13 -1.91
N ILE A 59 -3.91 6.69 -0.79
CA ILE A 59 -3.13 7.71 -0.08
C ILE A 59 -1.77 7.15 0.32
N PHE A 60 -1.75 5.94 0.86
CA PHE A 60 -0.50 5.29 1.28
C PHE A 60 0.45 5.12 0.10
N LEU A 61 -0.05 4.62 -1.02
CA LEU A 61 0.77 4.28 -2.17
C LEU A 61 1.13 5.48 -3.06
N GLU A 62 0.53 6.64 -2.80
CA GLU A 62 0.92 7.87 -3.49
C GLU A 62 2.26 8.42 -3.03
N GLY A 63 2.72 8.02 -1.85
CA GLY A 63 3.93 8.60 -1.25
C GLY A 63 5.24 7.99 -1.72
N PHE A 64 5.20 6.81 -2.32
CA PHE A 64 6.41 6.11 -2.74
C PHE A 64 6.03 5.01 -3.73
N ARG A 65 7.06 4.41 -4.34
CA ARG A 65 6.84 3.29 -5.24
C ARG A 65 7.10 1.99 -4.49
N LEU A 66 6.16 1.05 -4.56
CA LEU A 66 6.33 -0.25 -3.89
C LEU A 66 7.56 -0.96 -4.42
N PRO A 67 8.38 -1.54 -3.52
CA PRO A 67 9.48 -2.38 -3.95
C PRO A 67 8.97 -3.64 -4.65
N GLY A 68 9.84 -4.28 -5.42
CA GLY A 68 9.48 -5.50 -6.14
C GLY A 68 9.56 -6.77 -5.30
N GLU A 69 10.26 -6.72 -4.17
CA GLU A 69 10.48 -7.90 -3.34
C GLU A 69 9.29 -8.17 -2.44
N ALA A 70 8.76 -9.40 -2.49
CA ALA A 70 7.56 -9.79 -1.76
C ALA A 70 7.64 -9.52 -0.26
N GLN A 71 8.79 -9.81 0.34
CA GLN A 71 8.97 -9.61 1.79
C GLN A 71 8.88 -8.14 2.18
N LYS A 72 9.36 -7.25 1.32
CA LYS A 72 9.27 -5.81 1.56
C LYS A 72 7.83 -5.33 1.42
N ILE A 73 7.13 -5.81 0.41
CA ILE A 73 5.72 -5.50 0.23
C ILE A 73 4.91 -5.97 1.44
N ASP A 74 5.17 -7.18 1.92
CA ASP A 74 4.50 -7.74 3.09
C ASP A 74 4.64 -6.83 4.31
N ARG A 75 5.85 -6.37 4.60
CA ARG A 75 6.08 -5.51 5.76
C ARG A 75 5.32 -4.20 5.66
N LEU A 76 5.31 -3.61 4.46
CA LEU A 76 4.60 -2.35 4.22
C LEU A 76 3.10 -2.54 4.34
N MET A 77 2.56 -3.60 3.76
CA MET A 77 1.11 -3.85 3.80
C MET A 77 0.64 -4.22 5.20
N GLU A 78 1.44 -4.96 5.94
CA GLU A 78 1.11 -5.34 7.32
C GLU A 78 1.00 -4.09 8.20
N LYS A 79 1.94 -3.17 8.08
CA LYS A 79 1.89 -1.93 8.87
C LYS A 79 0.74 -1.03 8.41
N PHE A 80 0.49 -0.95 7.11
CA PHE A 80 -0.65 -0.20 6.58
C PHE A 80 -1.96 -0.71 7.19
N ALA A 81 -2.15 -2.04 7.16
CA ALA A 81 -3.37 -2.65 7.67
C ALA A 81 -3.56 -2.36 9.16
N ALA A 82 -2.50 -2.49 9.94
CA ALA A 82 -2.56 -2.20 11.38
C ALA A 82 -2.92 -0.74 11.62
N ARG A 83 -2.31 0.18 10.85
CA ARG A 83 -2.60 1.60 10.99
C ARG A 83 -4.03 1.94 10.59
N TYR A 84 -4.55 1.31 9.53
CA TYR A 84 -5.93 1.53 9.10
C TYR A 84 -6.91 1.14 10.20
N ILE A 85 -6.73 -0.03 10.81
CA ILE A 85 -7.58 -0.49 11.90
C ILE A 85 -7.44 0.44 13.12
N GLU A 86 -6.22 0.87 13.43
CA GLU A 86 -5.97 1.79 14.55
C GLU A 86 -6.72 3.12 14.36
N CYS A 87 -6.70 3.66 13.15
CA CYS A 87 -7.40 4.90 12.83
C CYS A 87 -8.92 4.75 12.81
N ASN A 88 -9.43 3.54 12.58
CA ASN A 88 -10.84 3.29 12.35
C ASN A 88 -11.39 2.22 13.31
N GLN A 89 -11.13 2.38 14.60
CA GLN A 89 -11.49 1.37 15.60
C GLN A 89 -13.00 1.10 15.74
N ARG A 90 -13.82 2.03 15.28
CA ARG A 90 -15.28 1.87 15.34
C ARG A 90 -15.85 1.07 14.17
N GLN A 91 -15.06 0.80 13.17
CA GLN A 91 -15.53 0.00 12.04
C GLN A 91 -15.79 -1.44 12.50
N THR A 92 -16.78 -2.08 11.91
CA THR A 92 -17.16 -3.46 12.25
C THR A 92 -16.99 -4.41 11.08
N LEU A 93 -16.53 -3.91 9.92
CA LEU A 93 -16.44 -4.70 8.70
C LEU A 93 -15.31 -5.73 8.77
N PHE A 94 -14.12 -5.29 9.19
CA PHE A 94 -12.96 -6.17 9.29
C PHE A 94 -12.83 -6.73 10.70
N ALA A 95 -12.73 -8.05 10.79
CA ALA A 95 -12.59 -8.71 12.09
C ALA A 95 -11.22 -8.44 12.73
N SER A 96 -10.19 -8.18 11.92
CA SER A 96 -8.83 -7.98 12.43
C SER A 96 -7.97 -7.23 11.42
N ALA A 97 -6.79 -6.82 11.86
CA ALA A 97 -5.79 -6.23 10.97
C ALA A 97 -5.33 -7.23 9.91
N ASP A 98 -5.35 -8.52 10.21
CA ASP A 98 -4.98 -9.54 9.22
C ASP A 98 -5.94 -9.53 8.04
N THR A 99 -7.25 -9.36 8.29
CA THR A 99 -8.23 -9.22 7.22
C THR A 99 -7.89 -8.03 6.32
N ALA A 100 -7.57 -6.90 6.92
CA ALA A 100 -7.20 -5.69 6.17
C ALA A 100 -5.90 -5.92 5.37
N TYR A 101 -4.93 -6.62 5.94
CA TYR A 101 -3.68 -6.95 5.27
C TYR A 101 -3.92 -7.81 4.02
N VAL A 102 -4.68 -8.90 4.18
CA VAL A 102 -4.97 -9.79 3.05
C VAL A 102 -5.74 -9.06 1.96
N LEU A 103 -6.72 -8.25 2.36
CA LEU A 103 -7.50 -7.48 1.39
C LEU A 103 -6.63 -6.46 0.64
N ALA A 104 -5.77 -5.74 1.35
CA ALA A 104 -4.87 -4.77 0.72
C ALA A 104 -3.98 -5.45 -0.33
N TYR A 105 -3.43 -6.60 0.02
CA TYR A 105 -2.59 -7.37 -0.91
C TYR A 105 -3.40 -7.79 -2.13
N SER A 106 -4.63 -8.24 -1.92
CA SER A 106 -5.51 -8.66 -3.02
C SER A 106 -5.83 -7.48 -3.96
N ILE A 107 -5.97 -6.28 -3.42
CA ILE A 107 -6.23 -5.08 -4.23
C ILE A 107 -5.01 -4.74 -5.10
N ILE A 108 -3.81 -4.88 -4.55
CA ILE A 108 -2.58 -4.65 -5.31
C ILE A 108 -2.48 -5.67 -6.46
N MET A 109 -2.77 -6.93 -6.18
CA MET A 109 -2.81 -7.97 -7.22
C MET A 109 -3.86 -7.66 -8.27
N LEU A 110 -5.03 -7.21 -7.84
CA LEU A 110 -6.13 -6.87 -8.75
C LEU A 110 -5.77 -5.72 -9.69
N THR A 111 -5.21 -4.63 -9.15
CA THR A 111 -4.84 -3.49 -9.99
C THR A 111 -3.76 -3.89 -11.00
N THR A 112 -2.81 -4.72 -10.60
CA THR A 112 -1.79 -5.23 -11.50
C THR A 112 -2.42 -6.09 -12.61
N ASP A 113 -3.32 -6.99 -12.23
CA ASP A 113 -3.98 -7.87 -13.20
C ASP A 113 -4.83 -7.08 -14.21
N LEU A 114 -5.69 -6.20 -13.71
CA LEU A 114 -6.66 -5.50 -14.56
C LEU A 114 -6.00 -4.48 -15.49
N HIS A 115 -4.90 -3.88 -15.06
CA HIS A 115 -4.30 -2.74 -15.78
C HIS A 115 -2.97 -3.06 -16.45
N SER A 116 -2.49 -4.30 -16.36
CA SER A 116 -1.27 -4.70 -17.05
C SER A 116 -1.59 -5.07 -18.50
N PRO A 117 -0.90 -4.48 -19.48
CA PRO A 117 -1.11 -4.86 -20.87
C PRO A 117 -0.60 -6.27 -21.18
N GLN A 118 0.19 -6.86 -20.29
CA GLN A 118 0.73 -8.20 -20.49
C GLN A 118 -0.22 -9.31 -20.06
N VAL A 119 -1.22 -8.98 -19.24
CA VAL A 119 -2.22 -9.95 -18.79
C VAL A 119 -3.36 -9.96 -19.80
N LYS A 120 -3.55 -11.08 -20.49
CA LYS A 120 -4.58 -11.21 -21.53
C LYS A 120 -5.95 -11.57 -20.95
N ASN A 121 -5.97 -12.52 -20.04
CA ASN A 121 -7.22 -12.98 -19.40
C ASN A 121 -7.34 -12.30 -18.04
N LYS A 122 -8.05 -11.17 -18.03
CA LYS A 122 -8.22 -10.38 -16.81
C LYS A 122 -9.08 -11.12 -15.80
N MET A 123 -8.78 -10.90 -14.50
CA MET A 123 -9.58 -11.46 -13.42
C MET A 123 -11.00 -10.89 -13.50
N THR A 124 -12.00 -11.77 -13.39
CA THR A 124 -13.39 -11.34 -13.34
C THR A 124 -13.79 -10.93 -11.92
N LYS A 125 -14.90 -10.21 -11.81
CA LYS A 125 -15.45 -9.83 -10.51
C LYS A 125 -15.72 -11.06 -9.64
N GLU A 126 -16.29 -12.10 -10.22
CA GLU A 126 -16.60 -13.34 -9.53
C GLU A 126 -15.35 -14.04 -9.03
N GLN A 127 -14.29 -14.03 -9.84
CA GLN A 127 -13.00 -14.59 -9.44
C GLN A 127 -12.39 -13.82 -8.28
N TYR A 128 -12.49 -12.48 -8.30
CA TYR A 128 -11.97 -11.65 -7.23
C TYR A 128 -12.70 -11.91 -5.92
N ILE A 129 -14.03 -11.97 -5.97
CA ILE A 129 -14.85 -12.26 -4.79
C ILE A 129 -14.48 -13.63 -4.23
N LYS A 130 -14.35 -14.63 -5.10
CA LYS A 130 -14.01 -15.99 -4.71
C LYS A 130 -12.61 -16.07 -4.08
N MET A 131 -11.67 -15.32 -4.61
CA MET A 131 -10.30 -15.27 -4.07
C MET A 131 -10.27 -14.76 -2.63
N ASN A 132 -11.22 -13.91 -2.27
CA ASN A 132 -11.29 -13.30 -0.94
C ASN A 132 -12.26 -14.01 0.01
N ARG A 133 -12.63 -15.25 -0.28
CA ARG A 133 -13.46 -16.02 0.65
C ARG A 133 -12.69 -16.36 1.91
N GLY A 134 -13.37 -16.24 3.04
CA GLY A 134 -12.83 -16.66 4.33
C GLY A 134 -11.74 -15.76 4.91
N ILE A 135 -11.49 -14.59 4.33
CA ILE A 135 -10.41 -13.74 4.81
C ILE A 135 -10.77 -12.97 6.07
N ASN A 136 -12.05 -12.94 6.44
CA ASN A 136 -12.53 -12.19 7.61
C ASN A 136 -12.68 -13.13 8.81
N ASP A 137 -11.53 -13.64 9.29
CA ASP A 137 -11.45 -14.62 10.38
C ASP A 137 -12.32 -15.85 10.05
N SER A 138 -12.06 -16.45 8.88
CA SER A 138 -12.77 -17.62 8.34
C SER A 138 -14.20 -17.32 7.86
N LYS A 139 -14.62 -16.06 7.91
CA LYS A 139 -15.90 -15.60 7.36
C LYS A 139 -15.65 -14.79 6.10
N ASP A 140 -16.71 -14.51 5.36
CA ASP A 140 -16.62 -13.73 4.14
C ASP A 140 -16.91 -12.26 4.41
N LEU A 141 -16.20 -11.39 3.71
CA LEU A 141 -16.62 -10.00 3.60
C LEU A 141 -17.88 -9.92 2.74
N PRO A 142 -18.72 -8.88 2.91
CA PRO A 142 -19.92 -8.75 2.08
C PRO A 142 -19.59 -8.74 0.59
N VAL A 143 -20.38 -9.46 -0.21
CA VAL A 143 -20.18 -9.55 -1.65
C VAL A 143 -20.28 -8.16 -2.30
N GLU A 144 -21.22 -7.34 -1.85
CA GLU A 144 -21.41 -5.98 -2.35
C GLU A 144 -20.18 -5.12 -2.11
N TYR A 145 -19.52 -5.31 -0.98
CA TYR A 145 -18.31 -4.57 -0.65
C TYR A 145 -17.17 -4.94 -1.59
N LEU A 146 -16.97 -6.23 -1.80
CA LEU A 146 -15.93 -6.72 -2.73
C LEU A 146 -16.22 -6.34 -4.17
N SER A 147 -17.50 -6.35 -4.57
CA SER A 147 -17.93 -5.91 -5.89
C SER A 147 -17.61 -4.44 -6.11
N THR A 148 -17.88 -3.60 -5.11
CA THR A 148 -17.57 -2.18 -5.18
C THR A 148 -16.07 -1.95 -5.32
N ILE A 149 -15.26 -2.69 -4.56
CA ILE A 149 -13.81 -2.59 -4.67
C ILE A 149 -13.35 -2.95 -6.09
N TYR A 150 -13.85 -4.06 -6.63
CA TYR A 150 -13.50 -4.48 -7.99
C TYR A 150 -13.81 -3.37 -9.00
N GLU A 151 -15.01 -2.80 -8.92
CA GLU A 151 -15.44 -1.76 -9.85
C GLU A 151 -14.59 -0.49 -9.72
N GLU A 152 -14.23 -0.12 -8.49
CA GLU A 152 -13.36 1.04 -8.25
C GLU A 152 -11.97 0.84 -8.86
N ILE A 153 -11.38 -0.34 -8.69
CA ILE A 153 -10.05 -0.64 -9.21
C ILE A 153 -10.08 -0.79 -10.73
N GLU A 154 -11.15 -1.39 -11.26
CA GLU A 154 -11.33 -1.49 -12.71
C GLU A 154 -11.40 -0.10 -13.35
N GLY A 155 -12.14 0.82 -12.72
CA GLY A 155 -12.32 2.17 -13.23
C GLY A 155 -11.09 3.06 -13.08
N LYS A 156 -10.31 2.85 -12.02
CA LYS A 156 -9.12 3.64 -11.75
C LYS A 156 -8.08 2.80 -11.03
N LYS A 157 -6.96 2.55 -11.72
CA LYS A 157 -5.87 1.77 -11.12
C LYS A 157 -5.32 2.45 -9.86
N ILE A 158 -4.68 1.67 -9.00
CA ILE A 158 -3.92 2.22 -7.88
C ILE A 158 -2.65 2.86 -8.46
N ALA A 159 -2.55 4.18 -8.33
CA ALA A 159 -1.38 4.90 -8.78
C ALA A 159 -0.33 4.90 -7.68
N MET A 160 0.88 4.48 -8.02
CA MET A 160 2.04 4.63 -7.14
C MET A 160 2.80 5.86 -7.58
N LYS A 161 3.56 6.45 -6.65
CA LYS A 161 4.38 7.60 -7.00
C LYS A 161 5.43 7.18 -8.03
N GLU A 162 5.34 7.74 -9.21
CA GLU A 162 6.25 7.38 -10.29
C GLU A 162 7.59 8.09 -10.14
N THR A 163 8.65 7.39 -10.51
CA THR A 163 9.95 8.01 -10.65
C THR A 163 9.90 8.89 -11.89
N LYS A 164 10.30 10.15 -11.75
CA LYS A 164 10.34 11.06 -12.89
C LYS A 164 11.29 10.53 -13.95
N GLU A 165 10.92 10.72 -15.19
CA GLU A 165 11.67 10.23 -16.33
C GLU A 165 13.00 10.99 -16.51
N TYR A 166 13.77 10.57 -17.49
CA TYR A 166 15.02 11.16 -17.95
C TYR A 166 16.12 11.12 -16.87
N ALA A 167 16.85 12.20 -16.73
CA ALA A 167 18.03 12.25 -15.87
C ALA A 167 17.78 11.86 -14.42
N ILE A 168 16.61 12.17 -13.89
CA ILE A 168 16.30 11.86 -12.50
C ILE A 168 16.16 10.34 -12.30
N THR A 169 15.48 9.66 -13.22
CA THR A 169 15.33 8.22 -13.17
C THR A 169 16.68 7.52 -13.20
N THR A 170 17.56 7.99 -14.11
CA THR A 170 18.92 7.47 -14.22
C THR A 170 19.68 7.65 -12.92
N LYS A 171 19.56 8.83 -12.30
CA LYS A 171 20.20 9.09 -11.01
C LYS A 171 19.69 8.16 -9.92
N CYS A 172 18.39 7.90 -9.90
CA CYS A 172 17.80 6.98 -8.91
C CYS A 172 18.44 5.60 -9.00
N VAL A 173 18.62 5.11 -10.22
CA VAL A 173 19.25 3.79 -10.45
C VAL A 173 20.71 3.80 -10.06
N ASN A 174 21.43 4.85 -10.42
CA ASN A 174 22.89 4.92 -10.22
C ASN A 174 23.32 5.27 -8.79
N GLN A 175 22.41 5.77 -7.96
CA GLN A 175 22.71 6.12 -6.58
C GLN A 175 22.44 5.00 -5.59
N VAL A 176 22.10 3.86 -6.08
CA VAL A 176 21.85 2.68 -5.24
C VAL A 176 23.14 2.13 -4.68
#